data_6694a5da403cff40baec846151f8b4ce
#
_entry.id   6694a5da403cff40baec846151f8b4ce
#
_cell.length_a   1.000
_cell.length_b   1.000
_cell.length_c   1.000
_cell.angle_alpha   90.00
_cell.angle_beta   90.00
_cell.angle_gamma   90.00
#
_symmetry.space_group_name_H-M   'P 1'
#
loop_
_entity.id
_entity.type
_entity.pdbx_description
1 polymer ?
#
loop_
_entity_poly.entity_id
_entity_poly.type
_entity_poly.pdbx_seq_one_letter_code
_entity_poly.pdbx_strand_id
1 'polypeptide(L)'
;MPNQYLFTSESVSEGHPDKIADQISDAVLDAILRDDPSGRVACETLVKTGVVIVAGEVTTSAWIDLEKLVRDTVLHIGYNHSDMGFDGASCGVVNIIGKQSPDIAMGVDRTDKRKQGAGDQGLMFGYATDETDVLMPAAITLAHRLVKKQADVRRRGKLSWLRPDAKSQVTLRYEDDKPVGIEAVVLSTQHGDDISTAKLREAVMEEIIKPVLPKKWIDRRTRYHINPTGRFVVGGPVGDCGLTGRKIIVDTYGGFARHGGGAFSGKDPSKVDRSAAYAARYVAKNLVAAGLAARCEVQVSYAIGVAEPTSIMVESFGTSELSREELTSLVRRNFDLTPYGLRQMLDLARPIYQKTAAYGHFGREEPEFTWERTDRAEALAEGARRRGRKRAA
;
A
#
# COMPACT_ATOMS: atom_id res chain seq x y z
N MET A 1 -4.36 15.82 -32.50
CA MET A 1 -4.79 16.48 -31.25
C MET A 1 -4.16 15.73 -30.11
N PRO A 2 -3.70 16.37 -29.03
CA PRO A 2 -3.18 15.66 -27.87
C PRO A 2 -4.24 14.73 -27.31
N ASN A 3 -3.82 13.56 -26.83
CA ASN A 3 -4.71 12.63 -26.16
C ASN A 3 -5.04 13.18 -24.77
N GLN A 4 -6.27 13.68 -24.57
CA GLN A 4 -6.72 14.27 -23.32
C GLN A 4 -7.70 13.35 -22.60
N TYR A 5 -7.47 13.13 -21.29
CA TYR A 5 -8.36 12.35 -20.45
C TYR A 5 -8.29 12.76 -18.97
N LEU A 6 -9.29 12.35 -18.21
CA LEU A 6 -9.31 12.50 -16.76
C LEU A 6 -9.02 11.15 -16.10
N PHE A 7 -8.20 11.17 -15.04
CA PHE A 7 -7.96 9.99 -14.22
C PHE A 7 -8.12 10.32 -12.74
N THR A 8 -8.75 9.41 -12.01
CA THR A 8 -9.09 9.61 -10.60
C THR A 8 -8.54 8.48 -9.76
N SER A 9 -7.91 8.85 -8.63
CA SER A 9 -7.56 7.90 -7.56
C SER A 9 -8.12 8.39 -6.24
N GLU A 10 -8.39 7.45 -5.34
CA GLU A 10 -8.84 7.72 -3.98
C GLU A 10 -7.90 7.14 -2.93
N SER A 11 -7.95 7.68 -1.73
CA SER A 11 -7.28 7.15 -0.55
C SER A 11 -8.13 7.34 0.69
N VAL A 12 -7.79 6.60 1.74
CA VAL A 12 -8.45 6.68 3.03
C VAL A 12 -7.42 6.84 4.15
N SER A 13 -7.83 7.47 5.26
CA SER A 13 -6.97 7.69 6.42
C SER A 13 -6.75 6.42 7.25
N GLU A 14 -5.81 6.50 8.18
CA GLU A 14 -5.52 5.45 9.16
C GLU A 14 -6.75 5.08 10.02
N GLY A 15 -7.70 6.00 10.20
CA GLY A 15 -8.93 5.79 10.98
C GLY A 15 -10.11 5.26 10.17
N HIS A 16 -9.96 5.02 8.86
CA HIS A 16 -10.98 4.32 8.08
C HIS A 16 -11.14 2.88 8.57
N PRO A 17 -12.36 2.33 8.69
CA PRO A 17 -12.58 0.99 9.26
C PRO A 17 -11.72 -0.11 8.63
N ASP A 18 -11.61 -0.18 7.32
CA ASP A 18 -10.77 -1.17 6.64
C ASP A 18 -9.28 -0.97 6.98
N LYS A 19 -8.81 0.28 7.15
CA LYS A 19 -7.42 0.53 7.50
C LYS A 19 -7.13 0.31 8.98
N ILE A 20 -8.11 0.41 9.87
CA ILE A 20 -7.98 -0.08 11.25
C ILE A 20 -7.74 -1.59 11.23
N ALA A 21 -8.53 -2.33 10.46
CA ALA A 21 -8.39 -3.78 10.33
C ALA A 21 -7.01 -4.17 9.78
N ASP A 22 -6.54 -3.49 8.72
CA ASP A 22 -5.22 -3.70 8.14
C ASP A 22 -4.09 -3.43 9.16
N GLN A 23 -4.18 -2.34 9.92
CA GLN A 23 -3.18 -1.97 10.92
C GLN A 23 -3.12 -2.97 12.08
N ILE A 24 -4.26 -3.51 12.51
CA ILE A 24 -4.32 -4.55 13.55
C ILE A 24 -3.69 -5.84 13.02
N SER A 25 -4.05 -6.28 11.82
CA SER A 25 -3.50 -7.50 11.20
C SER A 25 -1.98 -7.42 11.02
N ASP A 26 -1.45 -6.26 10.58
CA ASP A 26 -0.01 -6.06 10.45
C ASP A 26 0.69 -5.84 11.80
N ALA A 27 0.01 -5.32 12.81
CA ALA A 27 0.55 -5.26 14.18
C ALA A 27 0.75 -6.66 14.76
N VAL A 28 -0.18 -7.60 14.51
CA VAL A 28 -0.03 -9.01 14.88
C VAL A 28 1.16 -9.63 14.17
N LEU A 29 1.30 -9.39 12.86
CA LEU A 29 2.44 -9.88 12.10
C LEU A 29 3.77 -9.34 12.64
N ASP A 30 3.87 -8.03 12.88
CA ASP A 30 5.09 -7.40 13.39
C ASP A 30 5.44 -7.90 14.81
N ALA A 31 4.45 -8.11 15.67
CA ALA A 31 4.68 -8.66 16.99
C ALA A 31 5.28 -10.07 16.93
N ILE A 32 4.78 -10.91 16.02
CA ILE A 32 5.31 -12.27 15.80
C ILE A 32 6.71 -12.22 15.22
N LEU A 33 6.93 -11.45 14.14
CA LEU A 33 8.25 -11.40 13.46
C LEU A 33 9.36 -10.83 14.33
N ARG A 34 9.03 -10.04 15.35
CA ARG A 34 10.01 -9.51 16.31
C ARG A 34 10.71 -10.62 17.09
N ASP A 35 9.94 -11.62 17.54
CA ASP A 35 10.43 -12.69 18.40
C ASP A 35 10.63 -14.01 17.62
N ASP A 36 9.94 -14.18 16.48
CA ASP A 36 10.06 -15.33 15.58
C ASP A 36 10.07 -14.89 14.11
N PRO A 37 11.26 -14.52 13.55
CA PRO A 37 11.37 -14.13 12.13
C PRO A 37 10.97 -15.21 11.13
N SER A 38 10.79 -16.45 11.59
CA SER A 38 10.32 -17.57 10.77
C SER A 38 8.83 -17.86 10.90
N GLY A 39 8.13 -17.15 11.77
CA GLY A 39 6.70 -17.29 12.01
C GLY A 39 5.86 -17.22 10.74
N ARG A 40 4.84 -18.06 10.67
CA ARG A 40 3.86 -18.09 9.58
C ARG A 40 2.59 -17.40 10.06
N VAL A 41 2.16 -16.39 9.32
CA VAL A 41 1.02 -15.55 9.71
C VAL A 41 0.12 -15.32 8.50
N ALA A 42 -1.15 -15.63 8.70
CA ALA A 42 -2.27 -15.19 7.87
C ALA A 42 -3.34 -14.68 8.86
N CYS A 43 -3.35 -13.37 9.09
CA CYS A 43 -4.18 -12.74 10.10
C CYS A 43 -5.13 -11.75 9.45
N GLU A 44 -6.41 -11.97 9.63
CA GLU A 44 -7.48 -11.09 9.18
C GLU A 44 -8.21 -10.50 10.39
N THR A 45 -8.69 -9.27 10.22
CA THR A 45 -9.40 -8.54 11.27
C THR A 45 -10.71 -7.99 10.72
N LEU A 46 -11.76 -8.09 11.52
CA LEU A 46 -13.02 -7.39 11.33
C LEU A 46 -13.20 -6.37 12.44
N VAL A 47 -13.60 -5.14 12.09
CA VAL A 47 -13.95 -4.11 13.07
C VAL A 47 -15.36 -3.59 12.81
N LYS A 48 -16.15 -3.47 13.88
CA LYS A 48 -17.50 -2.89 13.86
C LYS A 48 -17.75 -2.23 15.22
N THR A 49 -18.85 -1.49 15.33
CA THR A 49 -19.25 -0.77 16.56
C THR A 49 -18.93 -1.58 17.82
N GLY A 50 -17.98 -1.08 18.62
CA GLY A 50 -17.62 -1.65 19.90
C GLY A 50 -16.92 -3.02 19.88
N VAL A 51 -16.54 -3.57 18.72
CA VAL A 51 -15.93 -4.92 18.65
C VAL A 51 -14.82 -5.00 17.59
N VAL A 52 -13.78 -5.75 17.91
CA VAL A 52 -12.71 -6.21 17.01
C VAL A 52 -12.67 -7.74 17.07
N ILE A 53 -12.72 -8.37 15.90
CA ILE A 53 -12.55 -9.82 15.76
C ILE A 53 -11.27 -10.06 14.98
N VAL A 54 -10.33 -10.81 15.58
CA VAL A 54 -9.08 -11.21 14.94
C VAL A 54 -9.13 -12.70 14.65
N ALA A 55 -8.97 -13.06 13.38
CA ALA A 55 -9.12 -14.42 12.86
C ALA A 55 -7.91 -14.81 12.01
N GLY A 56 -7.82 -16.07 11.62
CA GLY A 56 -6.79 -16.56 10.71
C GLY A 56 -5.96 -17.69 11.29
N GLU A 57 -4.83 -17.97 10.64
CA GLU A 57 -3.94 -19.08 11.02
C GLU A 57 -2.53 -18.57 11.28
N VAL A 58 -1.98 -19.01 12.42
CA VAL A 58 -0.63 -18.65 12.86
C VAL A 58 0.13 -19.90 13.30
N THR A 59 1.39 -20.01 12.84
CA THR A 59 2.35 -20.98 13.35
C THR A 59 3.60 -20.22 13.79
N THR A 60 3.84 -20.17 15.09
CA THR A 60 4.94 -19.41 15.69
C THR A 60 5.33 -19.97 17.05
N SER A 61 6.57 -19.69 17.46
CA SER A 61 7.05 -19.87 18.84
C SER A 61 6.88 -18.60 19.69
N ALA A 62 6.54 -17.46 19.08
CA ALA A 62 6.32 -16.20 19.79
C ALA A 62 5.02 -16.24 20.60
N TRP A 63 5.04 -15.57 21.75
CA TRP A 63 3.84 -15.27 22.52
C TRP A 63 3.49 -13.78 22.38
N ILE A 64 2.22 -13.49 22.12
CA ILE A 64 1.73 -12.11 22.01
C ILE A 64 0.49 -11.92 22.92
N ASP A 65 0.45 -10.77 23.60
CA ASP A 65 -0.76 -10.26 24.23
C ASP A 65 -1.64 -9.60 23.18
N LEU A 66 -2.49 -10.42 22.54
CA LEU A 66 -3.32 -9.96 21.42
C LEU A 66 -4.29 -8.87 21.84
N GLU A 67 -4.91 -8.99 23.03
CA GLU A 67 -5.86 -7.99 23.51
C GLU A 67 -5.20 -6.63 23.69
N LYS A 68 -4.07 -6.60 24.37
CA LYS A 68 -3.29 -5.37 24.57
C LYS A 68 -2.85 -4.77 23.23
N LEU A 69 -2.34 -5.58 22.30
CA LEU A 69 -1.89 -5.16 20.98
C LEU A 69 -3.01 -4.51 20.16
N VAL A 70 -4.21 -5.11 20.16
CA VAL A 70 -5.38 -4.54 19.49
C VAL A 70 -5.76 -3.19 20.09
N ARG A 71 -5.87 -3.12 21.42
CA ARG A 71 -6.23 -1.89 22.14
C ARG A 71 -5.24 -0.77 21.86
N ASP A 72 -3.94 -1.06 21.99
CA ASP A 72 -2.88 -0.09 21.74
C ASP A 72 -2.92 0.44 20.29
N THR A 73 -3.20 -0.45 19.32
CA THR A 73 -3.33 -0.06 17.91
C THR A 73 -4.51 0.88 17.69
N VAL A 74 -5.69 0.55 18.24
CA VAL A 74 -6.90 1.37 18.12
C VAL A 74 -6.70 2.74 18.79
N LEU A 75 -6.11 2.76 19.99
CA LEU A 75 -5.80 4.00 20.72
C LEU A 75 -4.77 4.85 19.96
N HIS A 76 -3.74 4.21 19.39
CA HIS A 76 -2.72 4.91 18.59
C HIS A 76 -3.32 5.58 17.35
N ILE A 77 -4.28 4.95 16.68
CA ILE A 77 -5.02 5.54 15.55
C ILE A 77 -5.80 6.78 15.99
N GLY A 78 -6.24 6.82 17.25
CA GLY A 78 -6.93 7.97 17.83
C GLY A 78 -8.40 7.71 18.18
N TYR A 79 -8.85 6.47 18.21
CA TYR A 79 -10.14 6.07 18.79
C TYR A 79 -9.96 5.84 20.29
N ASN A 80 -9.99 6.92 21.04
CA ASN A 80 -9.62 7.00 22.45
C ASN A 80 -10.71 7.62 23.33
N HIS A 81 -11.92 7.71 22.83
CA HIS A 81 -13.06 8.28 23.57
C HIS A 81 -14.38 7.63 23.13
N SER A 82 -15.23 7.32 24.10
CA SER A 82 -16.53 6.66 23.90
C SER A 82 -17.51 7.44 23.00
N ASP A 83 -17.38 8.79 22.95
CA ASP A 83 -18.23 9.64 22.09
C ASP A 83 -18.03 9.37 20.60
N MET A 84 -16.94 8.71 20.22
CA MET A 84 -16.72 8.24 18.85
C MET A 84 -17.46 6.94 18.55
N GLY A 85 -18.09 6.32 19.60
CA GLY A 85 -18.81 5.04 19.48
C GLY A 85 -17.92 3.82 19.22
N PHE A 86 -16.60 4.03 19.17
CA PHE A 86 -15.56 3.03 19.08
C PHE A 86 -14.34 3.52 19.87
N ASP A 87 -13.91 2.75 20.86
CA ASP A 87 -12.86 3.17 21.79
C ASP A 87 -11.96 1.98 22.10
N GLY A 88 -10.65 2.14 21.89
CA GLY A 88 -9.65 1.09 22.13
C GLY A 88 -9.57 0.65 23.58
N ALA A 89 -9.91 1.52 24.54
CA ALA A 89 -9.91 1.16 25.96
C ALA A 89 -11.06 0.19 26.35
N SER A 90 -12.20 0.24 25.63
CA SER A 90 -13.44 -0.44 26.06
C SER A 90 -14.03 -1.39 25.00
N CYS A 91 -13.52 -1.41 23.76
CA CYS A 91 -14.04 -2.32 22.73
C CYS A 91 -13.85 -3.80 23.11
N GLY A 92 -14.79 -4.66 22.71
CA GLY A 92 -14.65 -6.10 22.82
C GLY A 92 -13.56 -6.59 21.84
N VAL A 93 -12.67 -7.48 22.30
CA VAL A 93 -11.67 -8.15 21.46
C VAL A 93 -11.95 -9.64 21.45
N VAL A 94 -12.22 -10.17 20.26
CA VAL A 94 -12.51 -11.61 20.05
C VAL A 94 -11.34 -12.21 19.27
N ASN A 95 -10.72 -13.24 19.86
CA ASN A 95 -9.62 -13.98 19.25
C ASN A 95 -10.12 -15.35 18.77
N ILE A 96 -10.07 -15.56 17.45
CA ILE A 96 -10.37 -16.85 16.79
C ILE A 96 -9.23 -17.28 15.87
N ILE A 97 -7.97 -16.91 16.21
CA ILE A 97 -6.77 -17.39 15.52
C ILE A 97 -6.58 -18.88 15.81
N GLY A 98 -6.45 -19.67 14.74
CA GLY A 98 -6.15 -21.08 14.76
C GLY A 98 -4.71 -21.42 14.37
N LYS A 99 -4.41 -22.71 14.27
CA LYS A 99 -3.14 -23.22 13.73
C LYS A 99 -3.25 -23.43 12.22
N GLN A 100 -2.17 -23.22 11.48
CA GLN A 100 -2.10 -23.48 10.05
C GLN A 100 -2.29 -24.99 9.75
N SER A 101 -2.97 -25.29 8.63
CA SER A 101 -3.14 -26.66 8.13
C SER A 101 -1.78 -27.31 7.82
N PRO A 102 -1.55 -28.58 8.27
CA PRO A 102 -0.34 -29.32 7.93
C PRO A 102 -0.14 -29.51 6.41
N ASP A 103 -1.23 -29.60 5.64
CA ASP A 103 -1.18 -29.82 4.19
C ASP A 103 -0.55 -28.64 3.45
N ILE A 104 -0.83 -27.41 3.89
CA ILE A 104 -0.22 -26.21 3.34
C ILE A 104 1.28 -26.14 3.69
N ALA A 105 1.65 -26.55 4.90
CA ALA A 105 3.04 -26.56 5.37
C ALA A 105 3.94 -27.45 4.51
N MET A 106 3.45 -28.61 4.01
CA MET A 106 4.21 -29.53 3.15
C MET A 106 4.72 -28.89 1.85
N GLY A 107 3.97 -27.96 1.27
CA GLY A 107 4.36 -27.27 0.02
C GLY A 107 5.42 -26.17 0.24
N VAL A 108 5.50 -25.62 1.43
CA VAL A 108 6.30 -24.42 1.77
C VAL A 108 7.53 -24.78 2.59
N ASP A 109 7.43 -25.74 3.51
CA ASP A 109 8.53 -26.10 4.42
C ASP A 109 9.47 -27.11 3.72
N ARG A 110 10.60 -26.61 3.23
CA ARG A 110 11.69 -27.43 2.63
C ARG A 110 12.93 -27.35 3.51
N THR A 111 13.65 -28.47 3.63
CA THR A 111 14.94 -28.55 4.33
C THR A 111 15.95 -27.58 3.72
N ASP A 112 16.01 -27.52 2.40
CA ASP A 112 16.76 -26.49 1.67
C ASP A 112 15.81 -25.28 1.42
N LYS A 113 16.01 -24.22 2.19
CA LYS A 113 15.21 -22.99 2.12
C LYS A 113 15.24 -22.33 0.73
N ARG A 114 16.29 -22.54 -0.08
CA ARG A 114 16.38 -22.05 -1.46
C ARG A 114 15.37 -22.70 -2.39
N LYS A 115 14.91 -23.90 -2.04
CA LYS A 115 13.88 -24.65 -2.78
C LYS A 115 12.47 -24.44 -2.22
N GLN A 116 12.31 -23.48 -1.33
CA GLN A 116 10.98 -23.11 -0.81
C GLN A 116 10.08 -22.73 -1.97
N GLY A 117 8.96 -23.41 -2.13
CA GLY A 117 7.94 -23.11 -3.12
C GLY A 117 7.08 -21.93 -2.67
N ALA A 118 6.33 -21.36 -3.63
CA ALA A 118 5.32 -20.36 -3.31
C ALA A 118 4.22 -20.96 -2.42
N GLY A 119 3.78 -20.18 -1.43
CA GLY A 119 2.73 -20.61 -0.48
C GLY A 119 1.34 -20.72 -1.10
N ASP A 120 1.15 -20.12 -2.28
CA ASP A 120 -0.08 -20.17 -3.06
C ASP A 120 0.23 -19.96 -4.54
N GLN A 121 -0.76 -20.25 -5.39
CA GLN A 121 -0.78 -19.77 -6.77
C GLN A 121 -1.20 -18.29 -6.80
N GLY A 122 -0.79 -17.55 -7.83
CA GLY A 122 -1.25 -16.18 -7.98
C GLY A 122 -0.46 -15.41 -9.03
N LEU A 123 -0.93 -14.19 -9.30
CA LEU A 123 -0.24 -13.21 -10.14
C LEU A 123 -0.19 -11.87 -9.43
N MET A 124 0.95 -11.20 -9.50
CA MET A 124 1.21 -9.95 -8.80
C MET A 124 1.75 -8.93 -9.79
N PHE A 125 1.46 -7.66 -9.53
CA PHE A 125 1.90 -6.55 -10.36
C PHE A 125 2.74 -5.56 -9.57
N GLY A 126 3.77 -5.03 -10.21
CA GLY A 126 4.49 -3.85 -9.80
C GLY A 126 4.40 -2.79 -10.87
N TYR A 127 4.42 -1.52 -10.48
CA TYR A 127 4.36 -0.38 -11.40
C TYR A 127 5.26 0.76 -10.94
N ALA A 128 5.77 1.51 -11.89
CA ALA A 128 6.46 2.78 -11.66
C ALA A 128 6.24 3.71 -12.85
N THR A 129 6.27 5.02 -12.59
CA THR A 129 6.15 6.09 -13.60
C THR A 129 6.93 7.32 -13.14
N ASP A 130 7.43 8.11 -14.07
CA ASP A 130 8.19 9.34 -13.81
C ASP A 130 7.31 10.56 -13.45
N GLU A 131 6.02 10.34 -13.16
CA GLU A 131 5.07 11.41 -12.85
C GLU A 131 5.38 12.16 -11.55
N THR A 132 6.01 11.48 -10.59
CA THR A 132 6.33 12.03 -9.27
C THR A 132 7.76 11.71 -8.86
N ASP A 133 8.24 12.43 -7.86
CA ASP A 133 9.55 12.24 -7.21
C ASP A 133 9.79 10.84 -6.65
N VAL A 134 8.71 10.17 -6.24
CA VAL A 134 8.74 8.80 -5.70
C VAL A 134 8.44 7.72 -6.75
N LEU A 135 8.39 8.10 -8.03
CA LEU A 135 8.09 7.22 -9.17
C LEU A 135 6.77 6.46 -9.03
N MET A 136 5.73 7.17 -8.60
CA MET A 136 4.34 6.71 -8.45
C MET A 136 3.38 7.54 -9.30
N PRO A 137 2.20 7.01 -9.65
CA PRO A 137 1.14 7.80 -10.27
C PRO A 137 0.74 8.99 -9.41
N ALA A 138 0.61 10.16 -10.03
CA ALA A 138 0.40 11.41 -9.30
C ALA A 138 -0.95 11.48 -8.56
N ALA A 139 -2.02 10.92 -9.13
CA ALA A 139 -3.35 10.97 -8.53
C ALA A 139 -3.39 10.26 -7.16
N ILE A 140 -2.89 9.01 -7.08
CA ILE A 140 -2.86 8.26 -5.82
C ILE A 140 -1.87 8.88 -4.82
N THR A 141 -0.74 9.37 -5.28
CA THR A 141 0.25 10.04 -4.43
C THR A 141 -0.34 11.26 -3.74
N LEU A 142 -1.07 12.11 -4.47
CA LEU A 142 -1.74 13.28 -3.90
C LEU A 142 -2.88 12.87 -2.96
N ALA A 143 -3.66 11.84 -3.31
CA ALA A 143 -4.72 11.33 -2.46
C ALA A 143 -4.16 10.83 -1.11
N HIS A 144 -3.07 10.06 -1.11
CA HIS A 144 -2.39 9.64 0.13
C HIS A 144 -1.88 10.81 0.95
N ARG A 145 -1.22 11.78 0.31
CA ARG A 145 -0.69 12.98 0.98
C ARG A 145 -1.79 13.79 1.65
N LEU A 146 -2.99 13.87 1.08
CA LEU A 146 -4.13 14.58 1.67
C LEU A 146 -4.62 13.93 2.98
N VAL A 147 -4.87 12.63 2.99
CA VAL A 147 -5.33 11.94 4.21
C VAL A 147 -4.22 11.79 5.26
N LYS A 148 -2.96 11.67 4.84
CA LYS A 148 -1.81 11.73 5.75
C LYS A 148 -1.71 13.13 6.42
N LYS A 149 -1.88 14.19 5.64
CA LYS A 149 -1.89 15.56 6.17
C LYS A 149 -3.05 15.80 7.15
N GLN A 150 -4.24 15.23 6.86
CA GLN A 150 -5.37 15.27 7.79
C GLN A 150 -5.01 14.63 9.13
N ALA A 151 -4.41 13.45 9.11
CA ALA A 151 -3.97 12.76 10.33
C ALA A 151 -2.87 13.54 11.07
N ASP A 152 -1.90 14.13 10.37
CA ASP A 152 -0.85 14.96 10.96
C ASP A 152 -1.42 16.20 11.67
N VAL A 153 -2.37 16.90 11.05
CA VAL A 153 -3.04 18.07 11.62
C VAL A 153 -3.86 17.68 12.86
N ARG A 154 -4.57 16.54 12.80
CA ARG A 154 -5.33 15.98 13.93
C ARG A 154 -4.41 15.60 15.09
N ARG A 155 -3.36 14.82 14.82
CA ARG A 155 -2.42 14.34 15.87
C ARG A 155 -1.68 15.47 16.58
N ARG A 156 -1.42 16.58 15.87
CA ARG A 156 -0.81 17.81 16.46
C ARG A 156 -1.82 18.66 17.23
N GLY A 157 -3.09 18.29 17.27
CA GLY A 157 -4.14 19.05 17.95
C GLY A 157 -4.46 20.41 17.33
N LYS A 158 -3.97 20.69 16.09
CA LYS A 158 -4.17 21.99 15.43
C LYS A 158 -5.64 22.28 15.13
N LEU A 159 -6.39 21.22 14.77
CA LEU A 159 -7.84 21.23 14.59
C LEU A 159 -8.43 20.16 15.52
N SER A 160 -8.74 20.55 16.75
CA SER A 160 -9.14 19.63 17.84
C SER A 160 -10.44 18.85 17.55
N TRP A 161 -11.28 19.37 16.68
CA TRP A 161 -12.53 18.74 16.24
C TRP A 161 -12.34 17.65 15.16
N LEU A 162 -11.14 17.50 14.59
CA LEU A 162 -10.87 16.41 13.63
C LEU A 162 -10.89 15.05 14.32
N ARG A 163 -11.57 14.09 13.68
CA ARG A 163 -11.62 12.69 14.07
C ARG A 163 -10.84 11.79 13.10
N PRO A 164 -10.56 10.51 13.45
CA PRO A 164 -9.62 9.69 12.69
C PRO A 164 -10.05 9.30 11.28
N ASP A 165 -11.35 9.16 11.00
CA ASP A 165 -11.84 8.70 9.70
C ASP A 165 -11.85 9.83 8.67
N ALA A 166 -11.26 9.55 7.50
CA ALA A 166 -11.27 10.47 6.36
C ALA A 166 -11.07 9.72 5.05
N LYS A 167 -11.59 10.31 3.96
CA LYS A 167 -11.41 9.86 2.59
C LYS A 167 -10.99 11.02 1.71
N SER A 168 -10.09 10.78 0.77
CA SER A 168 -9.70 11.73 -0.27
C SER A 168 -9.86 11.14 -1.65
N GLN A 169 -10.09 11.99 -2.65
CA GLN A 169 -10.10 11.62 -4.05
C GLN A 169 -9.50 12.77 -4.85
N VAL A 170 -8.62 12.46 -5.80
CA VAL A 170 -7.99 13.43 -6.68
C VAL A 170 -8.20 13.03 -8.12
N THR A 171 -8.78 13.92 -8.92
CA THR A 171 -8.95 13.78 -10.36
C THR A 171 -7.95 14.68 -11.06
N LEU A 172 -7.09 14.11 -11.88
CA LEU A 172 -6.11 14.83 -12.69
C LEU A 172 -6.53 14.88 -14.16
N ARG A 173 -6.15 15.97 -14.83
CA ARG A 173 -6.16 16.09 -16.28
C ARG A 173 -4.84 15.62 -16.82
N TYR A 174 -4.89 14.78 -17.83
CA TYR A 174 -3.74 14.25 -18.56
C TYR A 174 -3.74 14.75 -19.99
N GLU A 175 -2.58 15.06 -20.52
CA GLU A 175 -2.30 15.33 -21.93
C GLU A 175 -1.09 14.50 -22.35
N ASP A 176 -1.25 13.66 -23.38
CA ASP A 176 -0.22 12.74 -23.87
C ASP A 176 0.44 11.94 -22.72
N ASP A 177 -0.41 11.35 -21.90
CA ASP A 177 -0.04 10.52 -20.72
C ASP A 177 0.76 11.25 -19.62
N LYS A 178 0.74 12.60 -19.60
CA LYS A 178 1.37 13.40 -18.54
C LYS A 178 0.33 14.20 -17.76
N PRO A 179 0.43 14.24 -16.42
CA PRO A 179 -0.49 15.04 -15.61
C PRO A 179 -0.19 16.53 -15.80
N VAL A 180 -1.20 17.29 -16.22
CA VAL A 180 -1.07 18.74 -16.53
C VAL A 180 -1.88 19.63 -15.58
N GLY A 181 -2.81 19.09 -14.81
CA GLY A 181 -3.62 19.88 -13.89
C GLY A 181 -4.57 19.06 -13.04
N ILE A 182 -5.11 19.70 -12.01
CA ILE A 182 -6.09 19.10 -11.11
C ILE A 182 -7.49 19.53 -11.54
N GLU A 183 -8.35 18.56 -11.84
CA GLU A 183 -9.76 18.80 -12.18
C GLU A 183 -10.63 18.91 -10.93
N ALA A 184 -10.48 17.96 -10.00
CA ALA A 184 -11.29 17.91 -8.77
C ALA A 184 -10.52 17.32 -7.61
N VAL A 185 -10.84 17.81 -6.41
CA VAL A 185 -10.37 17.28 -5.13
C VAL A 185 -11.57 17.06 -4.23
N VAL A 186 -11.73 15.84 -3.73
CA VAL A 186 -12.73 15.52 -2.69
C VAL A 186 -11.99 15.21 -1.42
N LEU A 187 -12.40 15.80 -0.30
CA LEU A 187 -11.94 15.44 1.04
C LEU A 187 -13.13 15.37 1.99
N SER A 188 -13.44 14.18 2.47
CA SER A 188 -14.43 13.94 3.52
C SER A 188 -13.69 13.56 4.79
N THR A 189 -13.90 14.31 5.87
CA THR A 189 -13.26 14.06 7.16
C THR A 189 -14.28 14.04 8.28
N GLN A 190 -14.18 13.03 9.14
CA GLN A 190 -14.97 12.93 10.36
C GLN A 190 -14.58 14.06 11.33
N HIS A 191 -15.56 14.59 12.07
CA HIS A 191 -15.39 15.74 12.95
C HIS A 191 -16.31 15.68 14.18
N GLY A 192 -16.01 16.45 15.21
CA GLY A 192 -16.91 16.74 16.31
C GLY A 192 -18.16 17.52 15.83
N ASP A 193 -19.20 17.55 16.64
CA ASP A 193 -20.45 18.22 16.30
C ASP A 193 -20.46 19.72 16.63
N ASP A 194 -19.40 20.22 17.24
CA ASP A 194 -19.18 21.59 17.70
C ASP A 194 -18.65 22.56 16.62
N ILE A 195 -18.40 22.07 15.38
CA ILE A 195 -17.87 22.89 14.27
C ILE A 195 -18.91 23.13 13.18
N SER A 196 -19.08 24.37 12.74
CA SER A 196 -19.92 24.69 11.60
C SER A 196 -19.28 24.25 10.28
N THR A 197 -20.12 23.84 9.30
CA THR A 197 -19.66 23.38 7.98
C THR A 197 -18.79 24.45 7.28
N ALA A 198 -19.11 25.73 7.42
CA ALA A 198 -18.34 26.83 6.81
C ALA A 198 -16.92 26.89 7.36
N LYS A 199 -16.77 26.93 8.69
CA LYS A 199 -15.47 26.94 9.37
C LYS A 199 -14.67 25.67 9.07
N LEU A 200 -15.31 24.50 9.07
CA LEU A 200 -14.68 23.24 8.71
C LEU A 200 -14.07 23.30 7.30
N ARG A 201 -14.86 23.74 6.31
CA ARG A 201 -14.40 23.82 4.91
C ARG A 201 -13.24 24.78 4.74
N GLU A 202 -13.28 25.93 5.38
CA GLU A 202 -12.20 26.90 5.38
C GLU A 202 -10.92 26.30 5.99
N ALA A 203 -11.01 25.76 7.21
CA ALA A 203 -9.87 25.15 7.89
C ALA A 203 -9.26 23.97 7.13
N VAL A 204 -10.06 23.08 6.58
CA VAL A 204 -9.61 21.97 5.76
C VAL A 204 -8.90 22.47 4.49
N MET A 205 -9.42 23.51 3.85
CA MET A 205 -8.78 24.11 2.68
C MET A 205 -7.39 24.65 3.02
N GLU A 206 -7.28 25.45 4.10
CA GLU A 206 -6.03 26.13 4.46
C GLU A 206 -4.99 25.18 5.05
N GLU A 207 -5.39 24.25 5.91
CA GLU A 207 -4.47 23.45 6.71
C GLU A 207 -4.14 22.09 6.10
N ILE A 208 -4.99 21.58 5.20
CA ILE A 208 -4.83 20.25 4.62
C ILE A 208 -4.64 20.32 3.11
N ILE A 209 -5.56 20.95 2.37
CA ILE A 209 -5.58 20.88 0.91
C ILE A 209 -4.47 21.75 0.29
N LYS A 210 -4.44 23.03 0.58
CA LYS A 210 -3.46 23.97 0.00
C LYS A 210 -1.99 23.59 0.26
N PRO A 211 -1.59 23.11 1.45
CA PRO A 211 -0.22 22.70 1.70
C PRO A 211 0.24 21.45 0.95
N VAL A 212 -0.69 20.62 0.47
CA VAL A 212 -0.39 19.35 -0.20
C VAL A 212 -0.35 19.48 -1.71
N LEU A 213 -1.27 20.25 -2.29
CA LEU A 213 -1.44 20.30 -3.74
C LEU A 213 -0.37 21.15 -4.44
N PRO A 214 0.23 20.67 -5.55
CA PRO A 214 1.19 21.45 -6.32
C PRO A 214 0.51 22.65 -6.99
N LYS A 215 0.95 23.86 -6.62
CA LYS A 215 0.36 25.12 -7.11
C LYS A 215 0.31 25.20 -8.64
N LYS A 216 1.29 24.62 -9.34
CA LYS A 216 1.38 24.61 -10.80
C LYS A 216 0.23 23.85 -11.50
N TRP A 217 -0.46 22.97 -10.78
CA TRP A 217 -1.57 22.16 -11.33
C TRP A 217 -2.95 22.68 -10.93
N ILE A 218 -3.02 23.78 -10.16
CA ILE A 218 -4.27 24.40 -9.72
C ILE A 218 -4.58 25.58 -10.67
N ASP A 219 -5.80 25.57 -11.21
CA ASP A 219 -6.31 26.66 -12.03
C ASP A 219 -7.81 26.96 -11.72
N ARG A 220 -8.44 27.85 -12.50
CA ARG A 220 -9.85 28.24 -12.29
C ARG A 220 -10.85 27.09 -12.49
N ARG A 221 -10.47 25.98 -13.11
CA ARG A 221 -11.28 24.80 -13.35
C ARG A 221 -11.25 23.84 -12.16
N THR A 222 -10.26 23.96 -11.29
CA THR A 222 -10.10 23.05 -10.12
C THR A 222 -11.27 23.21 -9.17
N ARG A 223 -12.01 22.11 -8.96
CA ARG A 223 -13.17 22.04 -8.07
C ARG A 223 -12.82 21.38 -6.75
N TYR A 224 -13.34 21.91 -5.65
CA TYR A 224 -13.11 21.36 -4.32
C TYR A 224 -14.42 20.93 -3.68
N HIS A 225 -14.47 19.68 -3.20
CA HIS A 225 -15.62 19.08 -2.52
C HIS A 225 -15.19 18.67 -1.10
N ILE A 226 -15.43 19.55 -0.12
CA ILE A 226 -15.06 19.32 1.28
C ILE A 226 -16.34 19.01 2.05
N ASN A 227 -16.42 17.80 2.63
CA ASN A 227 -17.61 17.27 3.29
C ASN A 227 -18.87 17.66 2.49
N PRO A 228 -19.05 17.15 1.25
CA PRO A 228 -20.13 17.60 0.36
C PRO A 228 -21.52 17.33 0.94
N THR A 229 -21.67 16.29 1.76
CA THR A 229 -22.93 15.98 2.48
C THR A 229 -23.17 16.89 3.70
N GLY A 230 -22.22 17.76 4.05
CA GLY A 230 -22.28 18.68 5.18
C GLY A 230 -21.75 18.08 6.48
N ARG A 231 -22.48 17.15 7.10
CA ARG A 231 -22.17 16.59 8.41
C ARG A 231 -21.53 15.18 8.28
N PHE A 232 -20.38 14.97 8.97
CA PHE A 232 -19.71 13.67 9.07
C PHE A 232 -19.24 13.45 10.51
N VAL A 233 -20.16 13.34 11.45
CA VAL A 233 -19.88 13.11 12.88
C VAL A 233 -19.84 11.60 13.17
N VAL A 234 -20.80 10.84 12.64
CA VAL A 234 -20.79 9.38 12.72
C VAL A 234 -19.88 8.82 11.63
N GLY A 235 -18.80 8.16 12.03
CA GLY A 235 -17.79 7.58 11.13
C GLY A 235 -17.02 6.47 11.80
N GLY A 236 -15.94 6.02 11.18
CA GLY A 236 -15.16 4.89 11.66
C GLY A 236 -15.99 3.60 11.75
N PRO A 237 -15.65 2.66 12.65
CA PRO A 237 -16.35 1.38 12.80
C PRO A 237 -17.83 1.48 13.17
N VAL A 238 -18.28 2.64 13.65
CA VAL A 238 -19.71 2.89 13.92
C VAL A 238 -20.46 3.08 12.61
N GLY A 239 -19.90 3.87 11.71
CA GLY A 239 -20.50 4.17 10.41
C GLY A 239 -20.47 3.00 9.44
N ASP A 240 -19.36 2.29 9.38
CA ASP A 240 -19.14 1.18 8.42
C ASP A 240 -18.34 0.04 9.04
N CYS A 241 -18.49 -1.16 8.48
CA CYS A 241 -17.71 -2.34 8.87
C CYS A 241 -16.35 -2.33 8.15
N GLY A 242 -15.27 -2.56 8.91
CA GLY A 242 -13.92 -2.70 8.36
C GLY A 242 -13.46 -4.14 8.33
N LEU A 243 -12.77 -4.51 7.25
CA LEU A 243 -12.11 -5.81 7.10
C LEU A 243 -10.73 -5.63 6.49
N THR A 244 -9.81 -6.51 6.90
CA THR A 244 -8.47 -6.61 6.31
C THR A 244 -8.57 -6.88 4.80
N GLY A 245 -7.76 -6.17 4.01
CA GLY A 245 -7.63 -6.44 2.58
C GLY A 245 -8.76 -5.91 1.70
N ARG A 246 -9.58 -4.97 2.17
CA ARG A 246 -10.64 -4.34 1.37
C ARG A 246 -10.25 -3.01 0.72
N LYS A 247 -8.99 -2.61 0.82
CA LYS A 247 -8.46 -1.37 0.21
C LYS A 247 -7.23 -1.64 -0.68
N ILE A 248 -7.24 -2.78 -1.38
CA ILE A 248 -6.09 -3.27 -2.17
C ILE A 248 -5.67 -2.31 -3.29
N ILE A 249 -6.58 -1.55 -3.86
CA ILE A 249 -6.28 -0.56 -4.90
C ILE A 249 -5.69 0.72 -4.28
N VAL A 250 -6.19 1.14 -3.11
CA VAL A 250 -5.59 2.22 -2.30
C VAL A 250 -4.18 1.84 -1.84
N ASP A 251 -3.97 0.59 -1.45
CA ASP A 251 -2.69 0.08 -0.98
C ASP A 251 -1.61 0.03 -2.08
N THR A 252 -2.01 0.05 -3.34
CA THR A 252 -1.13 -0.10 -4.51
C THR A 252 -1.07 1.18 -5.36
N TYR A 253 -1.69 1.21 -6.53
CA TYR A 253 -1.46 2.26 -7.52
C TYR A 253 -2.72 3.10 -7.83
N GLY A 254 -3.78 3.01 -7.01
CA GLY A 254 -5.00 3.81 -7.17
C GLY A 254 -5.75 3.55 -8.48
N GLY A 255 -5.63 2.35 -9.05
CA GLY A 255 -6.26 1.96 -10.30
C GLY A 255 -5.45 2.28 -11.57
N PHE A 256 -4.26 2.86 -11.44
CA PHE A 256 -3.41 3.20 -12.59
C PHE A 256 -2.70 1.98 -13.19
N ALA A 257 -2.44 0.96 -12.40
CA ALA A 257 -1.87 -0.32 -12.82
C ALA A 257 -2.85 -1.46 -12.60
N ARG A 258 -2.58 -2.60 -13.24
CA ARG A 258 -3.30 -3.86 -13.00
C ARG A 258 -3.08 -4.33 -11.57
N HIS A 259 -3.96 -5.21 -11.10
CA HIS A 259 -3.87 -5.81 -9.77
C HIS A 259 -4.18 -7.30 -9.82
N GLY A 260 -3.43 -8.12 -9.09
CA GLY A 260 -3.63 -9.58 -9.04
C GLY A 260 -4.76 -10.04 -8.12
N GLY A 261 -5.29 -9.15 -7.28
CA GLY A 261 -6.39 -9.43 -6.34
C GLY A 261 -5.93 -9.78 -4.91
N GLY A 262 -4.64 -10.09 -4.70
CA GLY A 262 -4.10 -10.45 -3.38
C GLY A 262 -3.99 -9.24 -2.43
N ALA A 263 -4.51 -9.37 -1.21
CA ALA A 263 -4.31 -8.40 -0.13
C ALA A 263 -2.94 -8.59 0.52
N PHE A 264 -2.41 -7.54 1.17
CA PHE A 264 -1.09 -7.54 1.78
C PHE A 264 -1.13 -7.72 3.30
N SER A 265 -1.91 -6.87 4.00
CA SER A 265 -1.91 -6.81 5.46
C SER A 265 -2.24 -8.16 6.11
N GLY A 266 -1.56 -8.46 7.21
CA GLY A 266 -1.70 -9.72 7.93
C GLY A 266 -0.96 -10.92 7.35
N LYS A 267 -0.29 -10.78 6.20
CA LYS A 267 0.45 -11.85 5.52
C LYS A 267 1.95 -11.74 5.74
N ASP A 268 2.60 -12.80 6.24
CA ASP A 268 4.05 -12.91 6.33
C ASP A 268 4.72 -13.05 4.95
N PRO A 269 6.06 -12.85 4.84
CA PRO A 269 6.77 -12.86 3.56
C PRO A 269 6.74 -14.17 2.76
N SER A 270 6.25 -15.27 3.31
CA SER A 270 6.07 -16.51 2.55
C SER A 270 4.88 -16.45 1.60
N LYS A 271 3.97 -15.52 1.83
CA LYS A 271 2.82 -15.28 0.97
C LYS A 271 3.24 -14.37 -0.18
N VAL A 272 3.31 -14.94 -1.38
CA VAL A 272 3.76 -14.24 -2.60
C VAL A 272 2.85 -13.08 -2.99
N ASP A 273 1.57 -13.09 -2.59
CA ASP A 273 0.67 -11.94 -2.74
C ASP A 273 1.31 -10.63 -2.28
N ARG A 274 2.01 -10.67 -1.15
CA ARG A 274 2.70 -9.52 -0.58
C ARG A 274 4.14 -9.41 -1.07
N SER A 275 4.95 -10.43 -0.86
CA SER A 275 6.39 -10.39 -1.12
C SER A 275 6.71 -10.19 -2.60
N ALA A 276 5.98 -10.84 -3.50
CA ALA A 276 6.19 -10.67 -4.94
C ALA A 276 5.62 -9.36 -5.49
N ALA A 277 4.53 -8.82 -4.93
CA ALA A 277 4.06 -7.48 -5.28
C ALA A 277 5.08 -6.40 -4.89
N TYR A 278 5.70 -6.52 -3.71
CA TYR A 278 6.78 -5.64 -3.27
C TYR A 278 8.02 -5.75 -4.17
N ALA A 279 8.41 -6.98 -4.54
CA ALA A 279 9.52 -7.19 -5.46
C ALA A 279 9.20 -6.69 -6.89
N ALA A 280 7.99 -6.90 -7.37
CA ALA A 280 7.57 -6.36 -8.67
C ALA A 280 7.60 -4.82 -8.69
N ARG A 281 7.21 -4.15 -7.57
CA ARG A 281 7.42 -2.70 -7.39
C ARG A 281 8.89 -2.33 -7.43
N TYR A 282 9.74 -3.04 -6.70
CA TYR A 282 11.19 -2.80 -6.69
C TYR A 282 11.79 -2.92 -8.09
N VAL A 283 11.42 -3.95 -8.85
CA VAL A 283 11.85 -4.13 -10.24
C VAL A 283 11.39 -2.97 -11.13
N ALA A 284 10.09 -2.64 -11.10
CA ALA A 284 9.52 -1.56 -11.91
C ALA A 284 10.18 -0.21 -11.60
N LYS A 285 10.34 0.09 -10.30
CA LYS A 285 10.98 1.35 -9.85
C LYS A 285 12.43 1.45 -10.33
N ASN A 286 13.20 0.38 -10.27
CA ASN A 286 14.58 0.35 -10.75
C ASN A 286 14.69 0.47 -12.28
N LEU A 287 13.76 -0.10 -13.05
CA LEU A 287 13.73 0.09 -14.52
C LEU A 287 13.47 1.55 -14.90
N VAL A 288 12.54 2.21 -14.24
CA VAL A 288 12.24 3.64 -14.46
C VAL A 288 13.40 4.52 -13.99
N ALA A 289 13.94 4.26 -12.80
CA ALA A 289 15.10 4.98 -12.26
C ALA A 289 16.36 4.83 -13.12
N ALA A 290 16.51 3.69 -13.81
CA ALA A 290 17.60 3.46 -14.77
C ALA A 290 17.41 4.23 -16.11
N GLY A 291 16.29 4.94 -16.29
CA GLY A 291 15.95 5.63 -17.54
C GLY A 291 15.61 4.66 -18.70
N LEU A 292 15.28 3.41 -18.41
CA LEU A 292 14.96 2.39 -19.42
C LEU A 292 13.51 2.47 -19.91
N ALA A 293 12.63 3.11 -19.14
CA ALA A 293 11.26 3.44 -19.53
C ALA A 293 10.77 4.64 -18.71
N ALA A 294 9.87 5.46 -19.26
CA ALA A 294 9.20 6.51 -18.48
C ALA A 294 8.11 5.95 -17.55
N ARG A 295 7.52 4.81 -17.94
CA ARG A 295 6.60 4.02 -17.12
C ARG A 295 6.77 2.53 -17.40
N CYS A 296 6.58 1.72 -16.37
CA CYS A 296 6.81 0.29 -16.46
C CYS A 296 5.85 -0.47 -15.53
N GLU A 297 5.25 -1.54 -16.06
CA GLU A 297 4.48 -2.53 -15.30
C GLU A 297 5.18 -3.88 -15.39
N VAL A 298 5.32 -4.54 -14.25
CA VAL A 298 5.91 -5.87 -14.13
C VAL A 298 4.87 -6.83 -13.57
N GLN A 299 4.58 -7.91 -14.30
CA GLN A 299 3.78 -9.03 -13.80
C GLN A 299 4.69 -10.19 -13.44
N VAL A 300 4.43 -10.81 -12.29
CA VAL A 300 5.04 -12.07 -11.86
C VAL A 300 3.94 -13.03 -11.46
N SER A 301 4.07 -14.31 -11.80
CA SER A 301 3.10 -15.34 -11.40
C SER A 301 3.78 -16.58 -10.85
N TYR A 302 3.07 -17.29 -9.95
CA TYR A 302 3.56 -18.47 -9.25
C TYR A 302 2.53 -19.59 -9.26
N ALA A 303 3.03 -20.82 -9.14
CA ALA A 303 2.24 -22.01 -8.82
C ALA A 303 2.58 -22.45 -7.39
N ILE A 304 1.57 -22.93 -6.66
CA ILE A 304 1.77 -23.42 -5.28
C ILE A 304 2.86 -24.51 -5.23
N GLY A 305 3.76 -24.42 -4.27
CA GLY A 305 4.84 -25.41 -4.07
C GLY A 305 5.99 -25.32 -5.08
N VAL A 306 5.93 -24.41 -6.07
CA VAL A 306 6.98 -24.20 -7.08
C VAL A 306 7.79 -22.95 -6.72
N ALA A 307 9.12 -23.04 -6.76
CA ALA A 307 10.00 -21.93 -6.43
C ALA A 307 10.14 -20.93 -7.59
N GLU A 308 10.33 -21.42 -8.80
CA GLU A 308 10.49 -20.54 -9.96
C GLU A 308 9.17 -19.87 -10.35
N PRO A 309 9.17 -18.56 -10.68
CA PRO A 309 8.01 -17.92 -11.26
C PRO A 309 7.55 -18.62 -12.55
N THR A 310 6.26 -18.87 -12.67
CA THR A 310 5.68 -19.47 -13.89
C THR A 310 5.73 -18.51 -15.08
N SER A 311 5.66 -17.19 -14.82
CA SER A 311 5.88 -16.16 -15.83
C SER A 311 6.44 -14.86 -15.22
N ILE A 312 7.18 -14.13 -16.04
CA ILE A 312 7.61 -12.75 -15.78
C ILE A 312 7.35 -11.97 -17.06
N MET A 313 6.58 -10.89 -16.98
CA MET A 313 6.30 -9.98 -18.09
C MET A 313 6.67 -8.55 -17.68
N VAL A 314 7.29 -7.83 -18.60
CA VAL A 314 7.59 -6.39 -18.42
C VAL A 314 6.91 -5.61 -19.55
N GLU A 315 6.07 -4.65 -19.19
CA GLU A 315 5.36 -3.78 -20.13
C GLU A 315 5.80 -2.33 -19.93
N SER A 316 6.33 -1.71 -20.96
CA SER A 316 6.80 -0.31 -20.94
C SER A 316 5.84 0.67 -21.60
N PHE A 317 4.71 0.23 -22.11
CA PHE A 317 3.71 1.07 -22.78
C PHE A 317 4.28 1.93 -23.92
N GLY A 318 5.28 1.39 -24.64
CA GLY A 318 5.93 2.10 -25.73
C GLY A 318 6.92 3.20 -25.30
N THR A 319 7.23 3.31 -23.99
CA THR A 319 8.15 4.35 -23.47
C THR A 319 9.62 3.88 -23.37
N SER A 320 9.93 2.67 -23.82
CA SER A 320 11.27 2.09 -23.82
C SER A 320 11.79 1.88 -25.24
N GLU A 321 13.09 2.08 -25.45
CA GLU A 321 13.80 1.70 -26.67
C GLU A 321 14.07 0.17 -26.73
N LEU A 322 14.01 -0.51 -25.58
CA LEU A 322 14.18 -1.96 -25.47
C LEU A 322 12.88 -2.70 -25.71
N SER A 323 12.97 -3.85 -26.38
CA SER A 323 11.81 -4.73 -26.53
C SER A 323 11.38 -5.34 -25.18
N ARG A 324 10.16 -5.86 -25.14
CA ARG A 324 9.62 -6.57 -23.95
C ARG A 324 10.51 -7.76 -23.55
N GLU A 325 11.02 -8.51 -24.51
CA GLU A 325 11.90 -9.65 -24.28
C GLU A 325 13.25 -9.21 -23.69
N GLU A 326 13.78 -8.08 -24.14
CA GLU A 326 15.03 -7.52 -23.63
C GLU A 326 14.89 -7.04 -22.21
N LEU A 327 13.82 -6.31 -21.89
CA LEU A 327 13.50 -5.88 -20.55
C LEU A 327 13.30 -7.08 -19.60
N THR A 328 12.52 -8.08 -20.02
CA THR A 328 12.29 -9.31 -19.25
C THR A 328 13.59 -10.09 -19.00
N SER A 329 14.46 -10.16 -20.01
CA SER A 329 15.77 -10.79 -19.86
C SER A 329 16.72 -10.02 -18.93
N LEU A 330 16.64 -8.68 -18.89
CA LEU A 330 17.36 -7.86 -17.92
C LEU A 330 16.87 -8.13 -16.50
N VAL A 331 15.56 -8.21 -16.31
CA VAL A 331 14.96 -8.50 -15.00
C VAL A 331 15.42 -9.87 -14.49
N ARG A 332 15.30 -10.94 -15.29
CA ARG A 332 15.71 -12.30 -14.90
C ARG A 332 17.18 -12.41 -14.48
N ARG A 333 18.06 -11.56 -15.00
CA ARG A 333 19.51 -11.59 -14.65
C ARG A 333 19.88 -10.77 -13.42
N ASN A 334 19.05 -9.81 -13.05
CA ASN A 334 19.38 -8.85 -12.00
C ASN A 334 18.58 -9.07 -10.70
N PHE A 335 17.48 -9.85 -10.76
CA PHE A 335 16.59 -10.05 -9.62
C PHE A 335 16.27 -11.54 -9.43
N ASP A 336 16.45 -12.02 -8.21
CA ASP A 336 15.99 -13.34 -7.80
C ASP A 336 14.51 -13.24 -7.35
N LEU A 337 13.61 -13.69 -8.20
CA LEU A 337 12.17 -13.64 -7.96
C LEU A 337 11.61 -14.97 -7.42
N THR A 338 12.45 -15.88 -6.93
CA THR A 338 12.00 -17.04 -6.14
C THR A 338 11.48 -16.58 -4.78
N PRO A 339 10.57 -17.28 -4.10
CA PRO A 339 10.08 -16.90 -2.76
C PRO A 339 11.20 -16.67 -1.75
N TYR A 340 12.26 -17.48 -1.79
CA TYR A 340 13.45 -17.28 -0.98
C TYR A 340 14.20 -16.00 -1.38
N GLY A 341 14.42 -15.79 -2.68
CA GLY A 341 15.08 -14.61 -3.25
C GLY A 341 14.36 -13.32 -2.89
N LEU A 342 13.04 -13.28 -2.99
CA LEU A 342 12.20 -12.13 -2.59
C LEU A 342 12.49 -11.71 -1.14
N ARG A 343 12.44 -12.68 -0.22
CA ARG A 343 12.64 -12.46 1.21
C ARG A 343 14.05 -11.93 1.51
N GLN A 344 15.07 -12.49 0.86
CA GLN A 344 16.48 -12.09 1.07
C GLN A 344 16.78 -10.73 0.43
N MET A 345 16.37 -10.54 -0.84
CA MET A 345 16.66 -9.33 -1.61
C MET A 345 16.06 -8.08 -0.95
N LEU A 346 14.87 -8.21 -0.38
CA LEU A 346 14.16 -7.10 0.24
C LEU A 346 14.22 -7.11 1.77
N ASP A 347 14.93 -8.08 2.38
CA ASP A 347 15.06 -8.21 3.84
C ASP A 347 13.70 -8.14 4.57
N LEU A 348 12.75 -9.00 4.14
CA LEU A 348 11.35 -8.94 4.56
C LEU A 348 11.07 -9.64 5.90
N ALA A 349 12.03 -10.34 6.50
CA ALA A 349 11.82 -11.06 7.75
C ALA A 349 11.99 -10.18 9.00
N ARG A 350 11.43 -8.98 8.97
CA ARG A 350 11.54 -7.96 10.01
C ARG A 350 10.17 -7.38 10.36
N PRO A 351 9.99 -6.82 11.57
CA PRO A 351 8.75 -6.14 11.96
C PRO A 351 8.65 -4.74 11.34
N ILE A 352 8.24 -4.66 10.07
CA ILE A 352 8.18 -3.44 9.26
C ILE A 352 6.80 -3.17 8.67
N TYR A 353 5.83 -4.02 8.95
CA TYR A 353 4.57 -4.11 8.20
C TYR A 353 3.47 -3.19 8.71
N GLN A 354 3.33 -2.99 10.02
CA GLN A 354 2.29 -2.11 10.56
C GLN A 354 2.37 -0.68 9.98
N LYS A 355 3.58 -0.18 9.71
CA LYS A 355 3.78 1.13 9.07
C LYS A 355 3.24 1.19 7.64
N THR A 356 3.16 0.06 6.92
CA THR A 356 2.66 0.01 5.54
C THR A 356 1.14 0.08 5.45
N ALA A 357 0.45 -0.30 6.52
CA ALA A 357 -0.99 -0.55 6.53
C ALA A 357 -1.87 0.70 6.36
N ALA A 358 -1.30 1.90 6.29
CA ALA A 358 -2.00 3.15 5.97
C ALA A 358 -1.16 4.01 5.03
N TYR A 359 -1.82 4.80 4.19
CA TYR A 359 -1.21 5.77 3.24
C TYR A 359 -0.45 5.13 2.07
N GLY A 360 -0.80 3.89 1.69
CA GLY A 360 -0.20 3.12 0.60
C GLY A 360 1.07 2.37 1.00
N HIS A 361 1.31 1.23 0.35
CA HIS A 361 2.49 0.40 0.55
C HIS A 361 3.67 0.84 -0.33
N PHE A 362 3.42 1.66 -1.37
CA PHE A 362 4.39 2.09 -2.36
C PHE A 362 4.53 3.62 -2.42
N GLY A 363 5.68 4.09 -2.92
CA GLY A 363 5.98 5.51 -3.03
C GLY A 363 6.33 6.18 -1.70
N ARG A 364 6.87 5.42 -0.74
CA ARG A 364 7.27 5.89 0.58
C ARG A 364 8.73 5.52 0.82
N GLU A 365 9.55 6.52 1.16
CA GLU A 365 11.01 6.38 1.23
C GLU A 365 11.52 6.22 2.67
N GLU A 366 10.71 5.65 3.56
CA GLU A 366 11.17 5.23 4.88
C GLU A 366 12.27 4.14 4.74
N PRO A 367 13.34 4.17 5.54
CA PRO A 367 14.49 3.26 5.39
C PRO A 367 14.13 1.78 5.43
N GLU A 368 13.05 1.44 6.13
CA GLU A 368 12.56 0.07 6.26
C GLU A 368 11.94 -0.47 4.96
N PHE A 369 11.46 0.41 4.07
CA PHE A 369 10.76 0.04 2.85
C PHE A 369 11.74 -0.22 1.71
N THR A 370 12.43 -1.36 1.82
CA THR A 370 13.53 -1.76 0.92
C THR A 370 13.12 -1.89 -0.55
N TRP A 371 11.83 -2.13 -0.82
CA TRP A 371 11.28 -2.19 -2.18
C TRP A 371 11.19 -0.84 -2.89
N GLU A 372 11.46 0.25 -2.17
CA GLU A 372 11.55 1.60 -2.74
C GLU A 372 12.98 2.02 -3.09
N ARG A 373 14.01 1.19 -2.83
CA ARG A 373 15.39 1.46 -3.21
C ARG A 373 15.57 1.41 -4.72
N THR A 374 16.51 2.21 -5.24
CA THR A 374 16.89 2.27 -6.66
C THR A 374 18.32 1.82 -6.90
N ASP A 375 18.85 0.99 -6.01
CA ASP A 375 20.24 0.49 -5.96
C ASP A 375 20.61 -0.46 -7.11
N ARG A 376 19.64 -0.90 -7.92
CA ARG A 376 19.86 -1.71 -9.13
C ARG A 376 19.84 -0.89 -10.42
N ALA A 377 19.50 0.39 -10.38
CA ALA A 377 19.30 1.21 -11.56
C ALA A 377 20.57 1.30 -12.42
N GLU A 378 21.74 1.52 -11.82
CA GLU A 378 23.00 1.61 -12.55
C GLU A 378 23.37 0.30 -13.26
N ALA A 379 23.24 -0.84 -12.57
CA ALA A 379 23.52 -2.16 -13.14
C ALA A 379 22.57 -2.48 -14.32
N LEU A 380 21.30 -2.08 -14.22
CA LEU A 380 20.33 -2.23 -15.31
C LEU A 380 20.71 -1.37 -16.53
N ALA A 381 21.07 -0.11 -16.32
CA ALA A 381 21.50 0.81 -17.39
C ALA A 381 22.75 0.29 -18.11
N GLU A 382 23.76 -0.20 -17.37
CA GLU A 382 24.95 -0.84 -17.94
C GLU A 382 24.62 -2.10 -18.73
N GLY A 383 23.76 -2.97 -18.19
CA GLY A 383 23.31 -4.18 -18.85
C GLY A 383 22.62 -3.92 -20.19
N ALA A 384 21.83 -2.85 -20.28
CA ALA A 384 21.20 -2.37 -21.50
C ALA A 384 22.23 -1.87 -22.54
N ARG A 385 23.18 -1.02 -22.11
CA ARG A 385 24.26 -0.49 -23.01
C ARG A 385 25.11 -1.59 -23.61
N ARG A 386 25.50 -2.61 -22.87
CA ARG A 386 26.29 -3.73 -23.37
C ARG A 386 25.59 -4.52 -24.47
N ARG A 387 24.25 -4.59 -24.42
CA ARG A 387 23.43 -5.23 -25.47
C ARG A 387 23.34 -4.37 -26.73
N GLY A 388 23.16 -3.07 -26.59
CA GLY A 388 23.16 -2.16 -27.74
C GLY A 388 24.46 -2.26 -28.57
N ARG A 389 25.62 -2.34 -27.88
CA ARG A 389 26.92 -2.55 -28.54
C ARG A 389 27.05 -3.88 -29.26
N LYS A 390 26.46 -4.98 -28.73
CA LYS A 390 26.47 -6.31 -29.38
C LYS A 390 25.54 -6.40 -30.60
N ARG A 391 24.56 -5.49 -30.73
CA ARG A 391 23.69 -5.39 -31.92
C ARG A 391 24.31 -4.56 -33.03
N ALA A 392 25.17 -3.62 -32.68
CA ALA A 392 25.83 -2.72 -33.62
C ALA A 392 27.16 -3.29 -34.19
N ALA A 393 27.65 -4.40 -33.65
CA ALA A 393 28.81 -5.18 -34.13
C ALA A 393 28.33 -6.45 -34.83
#